data_5ebb3365c7cfd2a6f5892852f7cdafab
#
_entry.id   5ebb3365c7cfd2a6f5892852f7cdafab
#
_cell.length_a   1.000
_cell.length_b   1.000
_cell.length_c   1.000
_cell.angle_alpha   90.00
_cell.angle_beta   90.00
_cell.angle_gamma   90.00
#
_symmetry.space_group_name_H-M   'P 1'
#
loop_
_entity.id
_entity.type
_entity.pdbx_description
1 polymer ?
#
loop_
_entity_poly.entity_id
_entity_poly.type
_entity_poly.pdbx_seq_one_letter_code
_entity_poly.pdbx_strand_id
1 'polypeptide(L)'
;MAINSVWVFAQVQGGAPTTGTLELLTKARSLSSNVAAFVGGDASAVAGALGEYGATKVYATGDLAGKLPGPAVSAAMKAVIDGGDSPSVIMFPQNYEGRDVMSRLSVKL
;
A
#
# COMPACT_ATOMS: atom_id res chain seq x y z
N MET A 1 -4.73 -9.31 -21.29
CA MET A 1 -5.35 -8.15 -20.61
C MET A 1 -4.29 -7.36 -19.88
N ALA A 2 -4.21 -6.07 -20.13
CA ALA A 2 -3.21 -5.24 -19.48
C ALA A 2 -3.70 -4.83 -18.08
N ILE A 3 -2.77 -4.84 -17.11
CA ILE A 3 -3.02 -4.34 -15.77
C ILE A 3 -2.55 -2.88 -15.75
N ASN A 4 -3.49 -1.94 -15.60
CA ASN A 4 -3.18 -0.51 -15.68
C ASN A 4 -2.43 0.00 -14.46
N SER A 5 -2.81 -0.44 -13.27
CA SER A 5 -2.15 -0.02 -12.05
C SER A 5 -2.32 -1.08 -10.96
N VAL A 6 -1.34 -1.17 -10.08
CA VAL A 6 -1.35 -2.07 -8.95
C VAL A 6 -1.06 -1.27 -7.69
N TRP A 7 -1.85 -1.49 -6.64
CA TRP A 7 -1.59 -0.92 -5.33
C TRP A 7 -1.04 -1.99 -4.40
N VAL A 8 -0.12 -1.60 -3.53
CA VAL A 8 0.47 -2.48 -2.52
C VAL A 8 0.29 -1.82 -1.15
N PHE A 9 -0.28 -2.54 -0.18
CA PHE A 9 -0.20 -2.10 1.20
C PHE A 9 1.24 -2.35 1.66
N ALA A 10 1.98 -1.27 1.90
CA ALA A 10 3.38 -1.33 2.27
C ALA A 10 3.51 -1.33 3.80
N GLN A 11 3.83 -2.48 4.36
CA GLN A 11 4.03 -2.61 5.80
C GLN A 11 5.44 -2.21 6.17
N VAL A 12 5.57 -1.43 7.24
CA VAL A 12 6.85 -0.90 7.73
C VAL A 12 7.08 -1.37 9.16
N GLN A 13 8.27 -1.88 9.44
CA GLN A 13 8.68 -2.27 10.79
C GLN A 13 10.10 -1.80 11.03
N GLY A 14 10.34 -1.20 12.20
CA GLY A 14 11.68 -0.76 12.58
C GLY A 14 12.26 0.30 11.63
N GLY A 15 11.42 1.13 11.03
CA GLY A 15 11.87 2.18 10.11
C GLY A 15 12.21 1.70 8.71
N ALA A 16 11.85 0.46 8.35
CA ALA A 16 12.14 -0.09 7.04
C ALA A 16 10.93 -0.90 6.52
N PRO A 17 10.75 -1.00 5.19
CA PRO A 17 9.72 -1.89 4.63
C PRO A 17 10.01 -3.34 5.00
N THR A 18 8.97 -4.12 5.25
CA THR A 18 9.14 -5.54 5.52
C THR A 18 9.56 -6.28 4.25
N THR A 19 10.20 -7.44 4.43
CA THR A 19 10.59 -8.30 3.30
C THR A 19 9.37 -8.65 2.43
N GLY A 20 8.25 -8.98 3.06
CA GLY A 20 7.01 -9.26 2.32
C GLY A 20 6.53 -8.09 1.47
N THR A 21 6.65 -6.87 1.98
CA THR A 21 6.32 -5.67 1.22
C THR A 21 7.22 -5.53 -0.01
N LEU A 22 8.52 -5.72 0.15
CA LEU A 22 9.47 -5.62 -0.96
C LEU A 22 9.20 -6.68 -2.03
N GLU A 23 8.85 -7.90 -1.62
CA GLU A 23 8.49 -8.96 -2.54
C GLU A 23 7.21 -8.61 -3.32
N LEU A 24 6.20 -8.04 -2.64
CA LEU A 24 4.97 -7.61 -3.31
C LEU A 24 5.24 -6.50 -4.32
N LEU A 25 6.09 -5.54 -3.99
CA LEU A 25 6.45 -4.46 -4.91
C LEU A 25 7.14 -5.01 -6.16
N THR A 26 8.07 -5.95 -5.98
CA THR A 26 8.75 -6.59 -7.10
C THR A 26 7.74 -7.30 -8.00
N LYS A 27 6.80 -8.03 -7.41
CA LYS A 27 5.76 -8.72 -8.17
C LYS A 27 4.84 -7.73 -8.88
N ALA A 28 4.42 -6.68 -8.17
CA ALA A 28 3.55 -5.65 -8.74
C ALA A 28 4.20 -4.99 -9.95
N ARG A 29 5.49 -4.70 -9.86
CA ARG A 29 6.24 -4.07 -10.95
C ARG A 29 6.34 -4.96 -12.18
N SER A 30 6.32 -6.28 -11.98
CA SER A 30 6.29 -7.23 -13.11
C SER A 30 4.93 -7.21 -13.83
N LEU A 31 3.88 -6.76 -13.15
CA LEU A 31 2.51 -6.72 -13.70
C LEU A 31 2.15 -5.37 -14.31
N SER A 32 2.73 -4.29 -13.81
CA SER A 32 2.39 -2.94 -14.26
C SER A 32 3.56 -1.99 -14.08
N SER A 33 3.65 -0.96 -14.92
CA SER A 33 4.59 0.14 -14.74
C SER A 33 4.08 1.19 -13.76
N ASN A 34 2.80 1.09 -13.34
CA ASN A 34 2.20 2.01 -12.39
C ASN A 34 1.92 1.27 -11.07
N VAL A 35 2.77 1.49 -10.07
CA VAL A 35 2.65 0.83 -8.78
C VAL A 35 2.60 1.90 -7.69
N ALA A 36 1.52 1.91 -6.91
CA ALA A 36 1.39 2.80 -5.77
C ALA A 36 1.51 2.00 -4.47
N ALA A 37 2.30 2.51 -3.54
CA ALA A 37 2.44 1.93 -2.20
C ALA A 37 1.66 2.78 -1.21
N PHE A 38 0.86 2.13 -0.36
CA PHE A 38 0.14 2.81 0.73
C PHE A 38 0.78 2.46 2.06
N VAL A 39 1.25 3.46 2.79
CA VAL A 39 1.95 3.30 4.07
C VAL A 39 1.06 3.79 5.19
N GLY A 40 0.89 2.98 6.22
CA GLY A 40 0.24 3.40 7.46
C GLY A 40 1.26 4.09 8.35
N GLY A 41 1.26 5.41 8.37
CA GLY A 41 2.20 6.23 9.10
C GLY A 41 2.92 7.21 8.20
N ASP A 42 4.05 7.75 8.70
CA ASP A 42 4.90 8.67 7.94
C ASP A 42 5.82 7.85 7.01
N ALA A 43 5.78 8.15 5.71
CA ALA A 43 6.57 7.44 4.73
C ALA A 43 7.94 8.07 4.44
N SER A 44 8.28 9.19 5.08
CA SER A 44 9.50 9.94 4.73
C SER A 44 10.76 9.10 4.83
N ALA A 45 10.83 8.18 5.80
CA ALA A 45 12.00 7.34 6.00
C ALA A 45 12.10 6.16 5.03
N VAL A 46 10.99 5.76 4.39
CA VAL A 46 10.94 4.54 3.58
C VAL A 46 10.60 4.78 2.11
N ALA A 47 10.22 6.00 1.75
CA ALA A 47 9.79 6.30 0.38
C ALA A 47 10.87 5.96 -0.65
N GLY A 48 12.13 6.23 -0.35
CA GLY A 48 13.25 5.91 -1.24
C GLY A 48 13.38 4.41 -1.49
N ALA A 49 13.30 3.61 -0.41
CA ALA A 49 13.39 2.16 -0.52
C ALA A 49 12.21 1.60 -1.31
N LEU A 50 11.00 2.11 -1.05
CA LEU A 50 9.80 1.67 -1.79
C LEU A 50 9.96 1.96 -3.29
N GLY A 51 10.49 3.13 -3.63
CA GLY A 51 10.75 3.49 -5.03
C GLY A 51 11.77 2.59 -5.68
N GLU A 52 12.84 2.24 -4.97
CA GLU A 52 13.88 1.34 -5.49
C GLU A 52 13.32 -0.05 -5.84
N TYR A 53 12.30 -0.51 -5.10
CA TYR A 53 11.69 -1.82 -5.33
C TYR A 53 10.50 -1.76 -6.27
N GLY A 54 10.18 -0.60 -6.83
CA GLY A 54 9.22 -0.51 -7.92
C GLY A 54 8.04 0.43 -7.73
N ALA A 55 7.86 1.03 -6.56
CA ALA A 55 6.77 1.97 -6.35
C ALA A 55 7.00 3.24 -7.16
N THR A 56 6.02 3.63 -7.97
CA THR A 56 6.07 4.87 -8.73
C THR A 56 5.36 6.01 -8.00
N LYS A 57 4.58 5.69 -6.99
CA LYS A 57 3.87 6.65 -6.15
C LYS A 57 3.75 6.09 -4.75
N VAL A 58 3.90 6.93 -3.73
CA VAL A 58 3.74 6.53 -2.33
C VAL A 58 2.69 7.43 -1.68
N TYR A 59 1.67 6.81 -1.11
CA TYR A 59 0.69 7.50 -0.27
C TYR A 59 0.97 7.16 1.19
N ALA A 60 0.87 8.13 2.07
CA ALA A 60 1.05 7.94 3.51
C ALA A 60 -0.14 8.52 4.26
N THR A 61 -0.55 7.84 5.32
CA THR A 61 -1.64 8.33 6.16
C THR A 61 -1.19 9.42 7.12
N GLY A 62 0.13 9.59 7.32
CA GLY A 62 0.68 10.43 8.37
C GLY A 62 0.73 9.66 9.70
N ASP A 63 1.16 10.33 10.76
CA ASP A 63 1.34 9.71 12.07
C ASP A 63 0.03 9.07 12.56
N LEU A 64 0.11 7.79 12.90
CA LEU A 64 -1.05 7.03 13.40
C LEU A 64 -1.30 7.24 14.89
N ALA A 65 -0.41 7.95 15.60
CA ALA A 65 -0.51 8.20 17.05
C ALA A 65 -0.65 6.88 17.85
N GLY A 66 0.12 5.86 17.45
CA GLY A 66 0.12 4.56 18.11
C GLY A 66 -1.05 3.64 17.72
N LYS A 67 -1.92 4.07 16.80
CA LYS A 67 -3.05 3.24 16.35
C LYS A 67 -2.60 2.26 15.26
N LEU A 68 -3.36 1.18 15.11
CA LEU A 68 -3.12 0.22 14.03
C LEU A 68 -3.43 0.85 12.66
N PRO A 69 -2.76 0.39 11.59
CA PRO A 69 -2.90 1.00 10.27
C PRO A 69 -4.22 0.68 9.56
N GLY A 70 -4.92 -0.38 9.95
CA GLY A 70 -6.10 -0.84 9.23
C GLY A 70 -7.14 0.22 8.90
N PRO A 71 -7.68 0.93 9.91
CA PRO A 71 -8.68 1.96 9.62
C PRO A 71 -8.16 3.11 8.75
N ALA A 72 -6.96 3.61 9.04
CA ALA A 72 -6.42 4.75 8.31
C ALA A 72 -6.05 4.41 6.88
N VAL A 73 -5.39 3.27 6.65
CA VAL A 73 -4.98 2.87 5.30
C VAL A 73 -6.19 2.54 4.44
N SER A 74 -7.17 1.80 4.98
CA SER A 74 -8.38 1.48 4.21
C SER A 74 -9.17 2.75 3.86
N ALA A 75 -9.25 3.71 4.76
CA ALA A 75 -9.89 4.99 4.48
C ALA A 75 -9.14 5.78 3.41
N ALA A 76 -7.79 5.77 3.45
CA ALA A 76 -6.99 6.46 2.45
C ALA A 76 -7.18 5.84 1.06
N MET A 77 -7.17 4.52 0.97
CA MET A 77 -7.42 3.82 -0.30
C MET A 77 -8.81 4.15 -0.85
N LYS A 78 -9.83 4.10 0.00
CA LYS A 78 -11.20 4.44 -0.41
C LYS A 78 -11.30 5.87 -0.91
N ALA A 79 -10.65 6.81 -0.24
CA ALA A 79 -10.66 8.21 -0.64
C ALA A 79 -10.04 8.41 -2.03
N VAL A 80 -8.94 7.70 -2.33
CA VAL A 80 -8.30 7.80 -3.65
C VAL A 80 -9.21 7.21 -4.72
N ILE A 81 -9.87 6.09 -4.45
CA ILE A 81 -10.83 5.47 -5.38
C ILE A 81 -12.00 6.43 -5.63
N ASP A 82 -12.54 7.03 -4.60
CA ASP A 82 -13.66 7.98 -4.73
C ASP A 82 -13.25 9.22 -5.52
N GLY A 83 -11.96 9.57 -5.48
CA GLY A 83 -11.40 10.65 -6.27
C GLY A 83 -11.19 10.33 -7.74
N GLY A 84 -11.47 9.09 -8.16
CA GLY A 84 -11.41 8.69 -9.56
C GLY A 84 -10.20 7.84 -9.96
N ASP A 85 -9.30 7.54 -9.02
CA ASP A 85 -8.10 6.75 -9.32
C ASP A 85 -8.28 5.33 -8.76
N SER A 86 -8.75 4.42 -9.61
CA SER A 86 -9.02 3.04 -9.23
C SER A 86 -7.92 2.10 -9.73
N PRO A 87 -7.36 1.25 -8.85
CA PRO A 87 -6.37 0.27 -9.29
C PRO A 87 -7.04 -0.92 -9.96
N SER A 88 -6.26 -1.63 -10.80
CA SER A 88 -6.69 -2.91 -11.34
C SER A 88 -6.58 -4.03 -10.31
N VAL A 89 -5.55 -3.96 -9.46
CA VAL A 89 -5.25 -4.98 -8.44
C VAL A 89 -4.72 -4.28 -7.19
N ILE A 90 -5.10 -4.79 -6.02
CA ILE A 90 -4.54 -4.36 -4.74
C ILE A 90 -3.92 -5.59 -4.07
N MET A 91 -2.66 -5.47 -3.66
CA MET A 91 -1.93 -6.55 -3.01
C MET A 91 -1.70 -6.25 -1.54
N PHE A 92 -1.84 -7.26 -0.69
CA PHE A 92 -1.67 -7.14 0.76
C PHE A 92 -0.70 -8.21 1.27
N PRO A 93 0.19 -7.88 2.23
CA PRO A 93 0.98 -8.91 2.90
C PRO A 93 0.06 -9.90 3.61
N GLN A 94 0.46 -11.19 3.63
CA GLN A 94 -0.33 -12.22 4.30
C GLN A 94 0.00 -12.27 5.78
N ASN A 95 -0.48 -11.26 6.51
CA ASN A 95 -0.33 -11.18 7.95
C ASN A 95 -1.55 -10.47 8.54
N TYR A 96 -1.55 -10.27 9.86
CA TYR A 96 -2.70 -9.66 10.53
C TYR A 96 -3.03 -8.28 9.96
N GLU A 97 -2.04 -7.40 9.84
CA GLU A 97 -2.29 -6.04 9.36
C GLU A 97 -2.77 -6.02 7.92
N GLY A 98 -2.15 -6.84 7.05
CA GLY A 98 -2.57 -6.93 5.65
C GLY A 98 -4.00 -7.41 5.51
N ARG A 99 -4.38 -8.44 6.27
CA ARG A 99 -5.76 -8.94 6.27
C ARG A 99 -6.74 -7.93 6.85
N ASP A 100 -6.32 -7.19 7.87
CA ASP A 100 -7.17 -6.18 8.48
C ASP A 100 -7.48 -5.05 7.49
N VAL A 101 -6.46 -4.52 6.80
CA VAL A 101 -6.67 -3.49 5.78
C VAL A 101 -7.58 -4.01 4.66
N MET A 102 -7.31 -5.22 4.17
CA MET A 102 -8.10 -5.82 3.09
C MET A 102 -9.56 -5.97 3.47
N SER A 103 -9.84 -6.50 4.66
CA SER A 103 -11.21 -6.69 5.13
C SER A 103 -11.96 -5.38 5.27
N ARG A 104 -11.32 -4.37 5.86
CA ARG A 104 -11.94 -3.05 6.04
C ARG A 104 -12.22 -2.39 4.71
N LEU A 105 -11.29 -2.49 3.77
CA LEU A 105 -11.47 -1.90 2.44
C LEU A 105 -12.61 -2.60 1.69
N SER A 106 -12.67 -3.92 1.73
CA SER A 106 -13.71 -4.66 1.00
C SER A 106 -15.11 -4.30 1.48
N VAL A 107 -15.29 -4.00 2.76
CA VAL A 107 -16.58 -3.55 3.29
C VAL A 107 -16.93 -2.15 2.74
N LYS A 108 -15.95 -1.30 2.52
CA LYS A 108 -16.17 0.06 2.02
C LYS A 108 -16.48 0.13 0.52
N LEU A 109 -16.08 -0.88 -0.22
CA LEU A 109 -16.29 -0.95 -1.67
C LEU A 109 -17.62 -1.70 -2.05
#